data_aae9b8a6fd2d0eb6cd0e564c35aacea5
#
_entry.id   aae9b8a6fd2d0eb6cd0e564c35aacea5
#
_cell.length_a   1.000
_cell.length_b   1.000
_cell.length_c   1.000
_cell.angle_alpha   90.00
_cell.angle_beta   90.00
_cell.angle_gamma   90.00
#
_symmetry.space_group_name_H-M   'P 1'
#
loop_
_entity.id
_entity.type
_entity.pdbx_description
1 polymer ?
#
loop_
_entity_poly.entity_id
_entity_poly.type
_entity_poly.pdbx_seq_one_letter_code
_entity_poly.pdbx_strand_id
1 'polypeptide(L)'
;KYLAMATVFTIPVAVMALFPLILSRYGTVPMGESYTALLAYYLFGLTCLAIGLFISSITESQIIAAVLSFALLFVGYMMSSITGLISQTGNLLTKILNAYNFTDRLDAMVEGTLNLKSVLYFVTLIVVFLFLTVQSIQKRRYQVSVKTLQIGAYSSGMIALVVAIAVFLNLGFSALPDRYTKIDVTSQKLYTLTQTTKNLVKNLSEDVTIYVINSESSQDETLQQTLKSYAELSDHIKLVYKDPVVSPDFYKDYTDSISVNSMIVESAQRFKVINYNNIYEYDYDYSNYSSSVSGYDAEGQLT
;
A
#
# COMPACT_ATOMS: atom_id res chain seq x y z
N LYS A 1 -3.80 7.89 -28.82
CA LYS A 1 -4.27 6.52 -28.50
C LYS A 1 -4.52 6.35 -27.00
N TYR A 2 -3.55 6.65 -26.12
CA TYR A 2 -3.73 6.50 -24.67
C TYR A 2 -4.97 7.24 -24.15
N LEU A 3 -5.13 8.52 -24.46
CA LEU A 3 -6.30 9.30 -24.03
C LEU A 3 -7.61 8.70 -24.51
N ALA A 4 -7.67 8.20 -25.73
CA ALA A 4 -8.89 7.54 -26.23
C ALA A 4 -9.21 6.26 -25.44
N MET A 5 -8.19 5.43 -25.13
CA MET A 5 -8.39 4.23 -24.29
C MET A 5 -8.78 4.61 -22.87
N ALA A 6 -8.16 5.63 -22.28
CA ALA A 6 -8.50 6.15 -20.97
C ALA A 6 -9.96 6.66 -20.92
N THR A 7 -10.41 7.39 -21.95
CA THR A 7 -11.81 7.86 -22.03
C THR A 7 -12.79 6.69 -22.07
N VAL A 8 -12.51 5.67 -22.90
CA VAL A 8 -13.35 4.46 -22.97
C VAL A 8 -13.39 3.75 -21.61
N PHE A 9 -12.25 3.64 -20.91
CA PHE A 9 -12.17 3.03 -19.58
C PHE A 9 -12.90 3.86 -18.51
N THR A 10 -12.92 5.19 -18.64
CA THR A 10 -13.60 6.09 -17.70
C THR A 10 -15.12 5.86 -17.69
N ILE A 11 -15.73 5.45 -18.81
CA ILE A 11 -17.19 5.26 -18.91
C ILE A 11 -17.70 4.20 -17.90
N PRO A 12 -17.19 2.94 -17.88
CA PRO A 12 -17.63 1.96 -16.89
C PRO A 12 -17.29 2.37 -15.45
N VAL A 13 -16.16 3.04 -15.23
CA VAL A 13 -15.81 3.54 -13.88
C VAL A 13 -16.79 4.61 -13.42
N ALA A 14 -17.22 5.52 -14.31
CA ALA A 14 -18.23 6.51 -13.99
C ALA A 14 -19.59 5.86 -13.64
N VAL A 15 -19.95 4.76 -14.32
CA VAL A 15 -21.15 3.98 -13.96
C VAL A 15 -20.98 3.32 -12.58
N MET A 16 -19.80 2.75 -12.28
CA MET A 16 -19.51 2.19 -10.95
C MET A 16 -19.60 3.24 -9.84
N ALA A 17 -19.22 4.50 -10.13
CA ALA A 17 -19.33 5.59 -9.16
C ALA A 17 -20.77 5.93 -8.74
N LEU A 18 -21.78 5.48 -9.50
CA LEU A 18 -23.18 5.65 -9.14
C LEU A 18 -23.66 4.62 -8.12
N PHE A 19 -23.01 3.45 -8.03
CA PHE A 19 -23.46 2.38 -7.13
C PHE A 19 -23.48 2.78 -5.66
N PRO A 20 -22.44 3.40 -5.07
CA PRO A 20 -22.50 3.85 -3.68
C PRO A 20 -23.66 4.84 -3.43
N LEU A 21 -23.92 5.74 -4.38
CA LEU A 21 -25.03 6.69 -4.29
C LEU A 21 -26.39 6.00 -4.32
N ILE A 22 -26.56 5.00 -5.17
CA ILE A 22 -27.83 4.23 -5.26
C ILE A 22 -28.02 3.43 -3.97
N LEU A 23 -26.97 2.72 -3.52
CA LEU A 23 -27.02 1.87 -2.32
C LEU A 23 -27.27 2.68 -1.05
N SER A 24 -26.81 3.93 -0.98
CA SER A 24 -27.05 4.81 0.18
C SER A 24 -28.53 5.14 0.43
N ARG A 25 -29.40 4.86 -0.56
CA ARG A 25 -30.86 4.95 -0.39
C ARG A 25 -31.47 3.76 0.37
N TYR A 26 -30.77 2.65 0.43
CA TYR A 26 -31.24 1.40 1.00
C TYR A 26 -30.53 1.03 2.32
N GLY A 27 -29.43 1.69 2.64
CA GLY A 27 -28.67 1.42 3.87
C GLY A 27 -27.48 2.36 4.04
N THR A 28 -26.75 2.18 5.14
CA THR A 28 -25.52 2.92 5.43
C THR A 28 -24.38 2.39 4.57
N VAL A 29 -23.84 3.23 3.69
CA VAL A 29 -22.72 2.89 2.81
C VAL A 29 -21.51 3.70 3.20
N PRO A 30 -20.32 3.10 3.38
CA PRO A 30 -19.07 3.81 3.66
C PRO A 30 -18.59 4.54 2.39
N MET A 31 -19.11 5.76 2.18
CA MET A 31 -18.87 6.54 0.96
C MET A 31 -17.38 6.82 0.74
N GLY A 32 -16.65 7.20 1.80
CA GLY A 32 -15.22 7.52 1.71
C GLY A 32 -14.41 6.34 1.20
N GLU A 33 -14.59 5.18 1.79
CA GLU A 33 -13.93 3.91 1.42
C GLU A 33 -14.27 3.51 -0.01
N SER A 34 -15.57 3.54 -0.37
CA SER A 34 -16.04 3.18 -1.71
C SER A 34 -15.42 4.04 -2.81
N TYR A 35 -15.36 5.36 -2.62
CA TYR A 35 -14.76 6.25 -3.62
C TYR A 35 -13.24 6.18 -3.65
N THR A 36 -12.59 5.93 -2.53
CA THR A 36 -11.13 5.74 -2.48
C THR A 36 -10.71 4.46 -3.17
N ALA A 37 -11.44 3.36 -2.94
CA ALA A 37 -11.25 2.10 -3.66
C ALA A 37 -11.49 2.25 -5.17
N LEU A 38 -12.53 3.00 -5.56
CA LEU A 38 -12.81 3.28 -6.97
C LEU A 38 -11.71 4.12 -7.62
N LEU A 39 -11.16 5.10 -6.91
CA LEU A 39 -10.02 5.90 -7.36
C LEU A 39 -8.77 5.03 -7.53
N ALA A 40 -8.50 4.13 -6.58
CA ALA A 40 -7.40 3.18 -6.67
C ALA A 40 -7.51 2.29 -7.91
N TYR A 41 -8.69 1.70 -8.10
CA TYR A 41 -9.01 0.89 -9.28
C TYR A 41 -8.84 1.68 -10.59
N TYR A 42 -9.29 2.92 -10.62
CA TYR A 42 -9.16 3.78 -11.79
C TYR A 42 -7.69 4.09 -12.13
N LEU A 43 -6.90 4.48 -11.14
CA LEU A 43 -5.46 4.77 -11.32
C LEU A 43 -4.69 3.50 -11.74
N PHE A 44 -4.98 2.37 -11.14
CA PHE A 44 -4.41 1.09 -11.52
C PHE A 44 -4.76 0.72 -12.97
N GLY A 45 -6.04 0.84 -13.35
CA GLY A 45 -6.47 0.58 -14.73
C GLY A 45 -5.79 1.49 -15.75
N LEU A 46 -5.65 2.79 -15.45
CA LEU A 46 -4.88 3.72 -16.29
C LEU A 46 -3.40 3.32 -16.42
N THR A 47 -2.81 2.79 -15.35
CA THR A 47 -1.44 2.27 -15.35
C THR A 47 -1.33 1.02 -16.23
N CYS A 48 -2.28 0.09 -16.13
CA CYS A 48 -2.35 -1.10 -16.99
C CYS A 48 -2.45 -0.71 -18.47
N LEU A 49 -3.25 0.30 -18.81
CA LEU A 49 -3.34 0.83 -20.18
C LEU A 49 -2.02 1.42 -20.66
N ALA A 50 -1.28 2.14 -19.80
CA ALA A 50 0.02 2.72 -20.16
C ALA A 50 1.08 1.64 -20.40
N ILE A 51 1.12 0.61 -19.54
CA ILE A 51 2.02 -0.55 -19.68
C ILE A 51 1.69 -1.33 -20.95
N GLY A 52 0.41 -1.65 -21.19
CA GLY A 52 -0.03 -2.36 -22.40
C GLY A 52 0.30 -1.60 -23.69
N LEU A 53 0.13 -0.27 -23.67
CA LEU A 53 0.50 0.59 -24.80
C LEU A 53 2.02 0.58 -25.07
N PHE A 54 2.84 0.60 -24.01
CA PHE A 54 4.28 0.49 -24.13
C PHE A 54 4.69 -0.86 -24.74
N ILE A 55 4.18 -1.97 -24.21
CA ILE A 55 4.48 -3.33 -24.74
C ILE A 55 4.03 -3.44 -26.21
N SER A 56 2.85 -2.93 -26.53
CA SER A 56 2.38 -2.88 -27.92
C SER A 56 3.27 -2.02 -28.83
N SER A 57 3.99 -1.03 -28.29
CA SER A 57 4.90 -0.20 -29.06
C SER A 57 6.22 -0.89 -29.41
N ILE A 58 6.65 -1.89 -28.63
CA ILE A 58 7.91 -2.62 -28.84
C ILE A 58 7.72 -3.96 -29.58
N THR A 59 6.49 -4.46 -29.64
CA THR A 59 6.14 -5.72 -30.32
C THR A 59 5.47 -5.49 -31.67
N GLU A 60 5.60 -6.45 -32.59
CA GLU A 60 4.94 -6.41 -33.91
C GLU A 60 3.64 -7.22 -33.92
N SER A 61 3.56 -8.25 -33.06
CA SER A 61 2.39 -9.14 -32.95
C SER A 61 1.50 -8.72 -31.79
N GLN A 62 0.20 -8.59 -32.08
CA GLN A 62 -0.82 -8.28 -31.05
C GLN A 62 -0.92 -9.38 -29.99
N ILE A 63 -0.77 -10.65 -30.38
CA ILE A 63 -0.84 -11.78 -29.45
C ILE A 63 0.35 -11.74 -28.48
N ILE A 64 1.57 -11.52 -29.00
CA ILE A 64 2.77 -11.39 -28.18
C ILE A 64 2.64 -10.18 -27.24
N ALA A 65 2.13 -9.06 -27.73
CA ALA A 65 1.89 -7.87 -26.92
C ALA A 65 0.94 -8.16 -25.75
N ALA A 66 -0.16 -8.88 -26.01
CA ALA A 66 -1.13 -9.24 -24.98
C ALA A 66 -0.51 -10.16 -23.91
N VAL A 67 0.20 -11.22 -24.32
CA VAL A 67 0.85 -12.16 -23.40
C VAL A 67 1.92 -11.47 -22.54
N LEU A 68 2.78 -10.66 -23.15
CA LEU A 68 3.83 -9.93 -22.42
C LEU A 68 3.24 -8.89 -21.47
N SER A 69 2.18 -8.17 -21.89
CA SER A 69 1.49 -7.23 -21.01
C SER A 69 0.89 -7.93 -19.81
N PHE A 70 0.19 -9.06 -20.04
CA PHE A 70 -0.36 -9.87 -18.94
C PHE A 70 0.74 -10.35 -18.00
N ALA A 71 1.82 -10.94 -18.54
CA ALA A 71 2.92 -11.44 -17.72
C ALA A 71 3.56 -10.34 -16.86
N LEU A 72 3.79 -9.16 -17.44
CA LEU A 72 4.37 -8.03 -16.71
C LEU A 72 3.45 -7.53 -15.59
N LEU A 73 2.15 -7.37 -15.88
CA LEU A 73 1.16 -6.96 -14.88
C LEU A 73 0.98 -8.01 -13.79
N PHE A 74 0.97 -9.30 -14.14
CA PHE A 74 0.86 -10.40 -13.20
C PHE A 74 2.05 -10.46 -12.24
N VAL A 75 3.27 -10.27 -12.74
CA VAL A 75 4.46 -10.17 -11.88
C VAL A 75 4.34 -9.00 -10.90
N GLY A 76 3.90 -7.83 -11.34
CA GLY A 76 3.70 -6.68 -10.46
C GLY A 76 2.61 -6.91 -9.40
N TYR A 77 1.56 -7.66 -9.74
CA TYR A 77 0.51 -8.05 -8.81
C TYR A 77 0.99 -9.09 -7.78
N MET A 78 1.82 -10.05 -8.20
CA MET A 78 2.38 -11.09 -7.32
C MET A 78 3.64 -10.66 -6.56
N MET A 79 4.06 -9.40 -6.70
CA MET A 79 5.39 -8.96 -6.23
C MET A 79 5.56 -9.07 -4.72
N SER A 80 4.54 -8.78 -3.90
CA SER A 80 4.61 -8.94 -2.44
C SER A 80 4.84 -10.40 -2.04
N SER A 81 4.16 -11.34 -2.71
CA SER A 81 4.37 -12.78 -2.48
C SER A 81 5.78 -13.23 -2.89
N ILE A 82 6.28 -12.73 -4.02
CA ILE A 82 7.63 -13.05 -4.51
C ILE A 82 8.70 -12.51 -3.54
N THR A 83 8.58 -11.29 -3.09
CA THR A 83 9.56 -10.68 -2.17
C THR A 83 9.54 -11.34 -0.79
N GLY A 84 8.37 -11.74 -0.30
CA GLY A 84 8.23 -12.52 0.93
C GLY A 84 8.93 -13.88 0.89
N LEU A 85 8.96 -14.54 -0.29
CA LEU A 85 9.70 -15.78 -0.49
C LEU A 85 11.23 -15.58 -0.52
N ILE A 86 11.71 -14.42 -0.99
CA ILE A 86 13.14 -14.15 -1.13
C ILE A 86 13.75 -13.76 0.23
N SER A 87 13.06 -12.95 1.02
CA SER A 87 13.55 -12.51 2.32
C SER A 87 12.41 -12.01 3.19
N GLN A 88 12.28 -12.58 4.39
CA GLN A 88 11.32 -12.15 5.40
C GLN A 88 11.79 -10.90 6.17
N THR A 89 13.09 -10.64 6.19
CA THR A 89 13.70 -9.50 6.92
C THR A 89 13.97 -8.29 6.04
N GLY A 90 13.71 -8.41 4.74
CA GLY A 90 13.96 -7.37 3.75
C GLY A 90 15.45 -7.13 3.46
N ASN A 91 15.84 -7.20 2.21
CA ASN A 91 17.19 -6.88 1.75
C ASN A 91 17.13 -5.85 0.60
N LEU A 92 18.28 -5.42 0.10
CA LEU A 92 18.35 -4.44 -0.98
C LEU A 92 17.61 -4.93 -2.24
N LEU A 93 17.66 -6.23 -2.54
CA LEU A 93 16.99 -6.83 -3.68
C LEU A 93 15.45 -6.75 -3.52
N THR A 94 14.92 -7.12 -2.35
CA THR A 94 13.48 -7.05 -2.09
C THR A 94 12.98 -5.60 -2.11
N LYS A 95 13.77 -4.63 -1.65
CA LYS A 95 13.43 -3.20 -1.75
C LYS A 95 13.33 -2.72 -3.21
N ILE A 96 14.23 -3.19 -4.07
CA ILE A 96 14.19 -2.87 -5.51
C ILE A 96 12.97 -3.54 -6.17
N LEU A 97 12.72 -4.80 -5.86
CA LEU A 97 11.57 -5.54 -6.40
C LEU A 97 10.24 -4.93 -5.95
N ASN A 98 10.14 -4.53 -4.69
CA ASN A 98 8.95 -3.85 -4.15
C ASN A 98 8.68 -2.47 -4.77
N ALA A 99 9.63 -1.89 -5.51
CA ALA A 99 9.36 -0.70 -6.32
C ALA A 99 8.35 -0.98 -7.45
N TYR A 100 8.16 -2.25 -7.84
CA TYR A 100 7.18 -2.67 -8.84
C TYR A 100 6.02 -3.48 -8.22
N ASN A 101 5.65 -3.18 -6.99
CA ASN A 101 4.57 -3.85 -6.26
C ASN A 101 3.29 -3.01 -6.35
N PHE A 102 2.26 -3.56 -7.02
CA PHE A 102 0.97 -2.88 -7.16
C PHE A 102 0.05 -3.14 -5.98
N THR A 103 0.12 -4.34 -5.39
CA THR A 103 -0.80 -4.83 -4.37
C THR A 103 -0.76 -3.94 -3.13
N ASP A 104 0.40 -3.74 -2.53
CA ASP A 104 0.54 -2.91 -1.31
C ASP A 104 0.06 -1.46 -1.53
N ARG A 105 0.14 -0.97 -2.78
CA ARG A 105 -0.32 0.40 -3.10
C ARG A 105 -1.82 0.48 -3.30
N LEU A 106 -2.44 -0.61 -3.78
CA LEU A 106 -3.89 -0.73 -3.93
C LEU A 106 -4.56 -0.96 -2.58
N ASP A 107 -4.05 -1.92 -1.79
CA ASP A 107 -4.66 -2.36 -0.54
C ASP A 107 -4.82 -1.20 0.44
N ALA A 108 -3.78 -0.37 0.61
CA ALA A 108 -3.86 0.83 1.44
C ALA A 108 -4.99 1.79 1.06
N MET A 109 -5.37 1.86 -0.23
CA MET A 109 -6.47 2.72 -0.69
C MET A 109 -7.82 2.01 -0.63
N VAL A 110 -7.86 0.70 -0.80
CA VAL A 110 -9.08 -0.12 -0.69
C VAL A 110 -9.55 -0.18 0.76
N GLU A 111 -8.64 -0.20 1.72
CA GLU A 111 -8.92 -0.20 3.16
C GLU A 111 -9.45 1.14 3.72
N GLY A 112 -9.67 2.14 2.87
CA GLY A 112 -10.27 3.41 3.28
C GLY A 112 -9.27 4.47 3.70
N THR A 113 -8.00 4.37 3.27
CA THR A 113 -7.03 5.46 3.42
C THR A 113 -6.71 6.09 2.06
N LEU A 114 -7.02 7.37 1.88
CA LEU A 114 -6.54 8.09 0.71
C LEU A 114 -5.03 8.34 0.86
N ASN A 115 -4.23 7.49 0.23
CA ASN A 115 -2.78 7.54 0.33
C ASN A 115 -2.17 8.30 -0.86
N LEU A 116 -1.65 9.48 -0.60
CA LEU A 116 -1.04 10.33 -1.62
C LEU A 116 0.22 9.69 -2.24
N LYS A 117 0.95 8.85 -1.46
CA LYS A 117 2.11 8.09 -1.96
C LYS A 117 1.68 7.09 -3.04
N SER A 118 0.54 6.40 -2.85
CA SER A 118 -0.02 5.46 -3.84
C SER A 118 -0.49 6.18 -5.10
N VAL A 119 -1.16 7.32 -4.96
CA VAL A 119 -1.59 8.15 -6.10
C VAL A 119 -0.37 8.59 -6.91
N LEU A 120 0.66 9.13 -6.26
CA LEU A 120 1.88 9.57 -6.92
C LEU A 120 2.58 8.40 -7.63
N TYR A 121 2.62 7.24 -6.98
CA TYR A 121 3.21 6.02 -7.56
C TYR A 121 2.56 5.66 -8.90
N PHE A 122 1.24 5.54 -8.94
CA PHE A 122 0.52 5.22 -10.18
C PHE A 122 0.69 6.30 -11.25
N VAL A 123 0.62 7.57 -10.87
CA VAL A 123 0.82 8.70 -11.81
C VAL A 123 2.24 8.67 -12.38
N THR A 124 3.26 8.44 -11.56
CA THR A 124 4.65 8.35 -12.05
C THR A 124 4.85 7.17 -12.99
N LEU A 125 4.25 6.00 -12.69
CA LEU A 125 4.29 4.85 -13.60
C LEU A 125 3.63 5.18 -14.95
N ILE A 126 2.46 5.79 -14.96
CA ILE A 126 1.79 6.22 -16.19
C ILE A 126 2.72 7.12 -17.02
N VAL A 127 3.29 8.14 -16.40
CA VAL A 127 4.19 9.09 -17.09
C VAL A 127 5.42 8.37 -17.65
N VAL A 128 6.06 7.50 -16.88
CA VAL A 128 7.25 6.74 -17.31
C VAL A 128 6.91 5.84 -18.49
N PHE A 129 5.84 5.04 -18.43
CA PHE A 129 5.49 4.13 -19.52
C PHE A 129 5.02 4.87 -20.77
N LEU A 130 4.33 5.99 -20.65
CA LEU A 130 4.00 6.83 -21.78
C LEU A 130 5.26 7.45 -22.41
N PHE A 131 6.19 7.92 -21.61
CA PHE A 131 7.47 8.42 -22.09
C PHE A 131 8.26 7.32 -22.83
N LEU A 132 8.35 6.11 -22.26
CA LEU A 132 8.97 4.95 -22.89
C LEU A 132 8.29 4.59 -24.23
N THR A 133 6.97 4.69 -24.28
CA THR A 133 6.20 4.49 -25.51
C THR A 133 6.62 5.48 -26.59
N VAL A 134 6.73 6.76 -26.25
CA VAL A 134 7.17 7.80 -27.19
C VAL A 134 8.59 7.53 -27.68
N GLN A 135 9.51 7.18 -26.79
CA GLN A 135 10.89 6.84 -27.13
C GLN A 135 10.97 5.60 -28.04
N SER A 136 10.18 4.57 -27.76
CA SER A 136 10.09 3.35 -28.59
C SER A 136 9.63 3.67 -30.01
N ILE A 137 8.58 4.48 -30.17
CA ILE A 137 8.05 4.88 -31.47
C ILE A 137 9.07 5.74 -32.23
N GLN A 138 9.73 6.68 -31.57
CA GLN A 138 10.76 7.53 -32.18
C GLN A 138 11.94 6.70 -32.68
N LYS A 139 12.41 5.73 -31.86
CA LYS A 139 13.53 4.85 -32.21
C LYS A 139 13.28 4.07 -33.51
N ARG A 140 12.05 3.67 -33.80
CA ARG A 140 11.70 2.96 -35.06
C ARG A 140 11.77 3.83 -36.30
N ARG A 141 11.78 5.16 -36.17
CA ARG A 141 11.83 6.11 -37.31
C ARG A 141 13.24 6.44 -37.76
N TYR A 142 14.28 6.09 -36.99
CA TYR A 142 15.65 6.46 -37.31
C TYR A 142 16.34 5.35 -38.14
N GLN A 143 16.92 5.73 -39.29
CA GLN A 143 17.80 4.84 -40.04
C GLN A 143 19.17 4.72 -39.37
N VAL A 144 19.80 3.55 -39.46
CA VAL A 144 21.10 3.30 -38.82
C VAL A 144 22.19 4.09 -39.52
N SER A 145 22.76 5.09 -38.85
CA SER A 145 23.91 5.87 -39.30
C SER A 145 24.78 6.30 -38.11
N VAL A 146 26.02 6.79 -38.36
CA VAL A 146 26.88 7.25 -37.23
C VAL A 146 26.24 8.39 -36.43
N LYS A 147 25.47 9.27 -37.06
CA LYS A 147 24.65 10.28 -36.33
C LYS A 147 23.56 9.63 -35.47
N THR A 148 23.04 8.49 -35.85
CA THR A 148 22.01 7.74 -35.10
C THR A 148 22.55 7.13 -33.83
N LEU A 149 23.86 6.81 -33.73
CA LEU A 149 24.49 6.36 -32.48
C LEU A 149 24.45 7.46 -31.40
N GLN A 150 24.72 8.72 -31.76
CA GLN A 150 24.63 9.85 -30.83
C GLN A 150 23.20 10.09 -30.38
N ILE A 151 22.20 9.99 -31.28
CA ILE A 151 20.78 10.12 -30.98
C ILE A 151 20.33 8.95 -30.07
N GLY A 152 20.82 7.72 -30.33
CA GLY A 152 20.56 6.54 -29.49
C GLY A 152 21.11 6.70 -28.09
N ALA A 153 22.33 7.20 -27.94
CA ALA A 153 22.93 7.49 -26.64
C ALA A 153 22.14 8.58 -25.88
N TYR A 154 21.73 9.65 -26.60
CA TYR A 154 20.89 10.70 -26.02
C TYR A 154 19.52 10.16 -25.55
N SER A 155 18.86 9.35 -26.38
CA SER A 155 17.57 8.72 -26.01
C SER A 155 17.72 7.80 -24.79
N SER A 156 18.78 6.99 -24.74
CA SER A 156 19.04 6.13 -23.58
C SER A 156 19.36 6.94 -22.32
N GLY A 157 20.11 8.03 -22.43
CA GLY A 157 20.36 8.96 -21.34
C GLY A 157 19.08 9.62 -20.82
N MET A 158 18.19 10.03 -21.71
CA MET A 158 16.88 10.60 -21.34
C MET A 158 15.99 9.59 -20.64
N ILE A 159 15.98 8.31 -21.07
CA ILE A 159 15.25 7.24 -20.41
C ILE A 159 15.79 7.05 -18.98
N ALA A 160 17.12 6.93 -18.84
CA ALA A 160 17.75 6.79 -17.53
C ALA A 160 17.43 7.97 -16.60
N LEU A 161 17.45 9.19 -17.13
CA LEU A 161 17.11 10.40 -16.38
C LEU A 161 15.65 10.41 -15.92
N VAL A 162 14.70 10.10 -16.78
CA VAL A 162 13.27 10.08 -16.43
C VAL A 162 12.97 8.99 -15.40
N VAL A 163 13.55 7.80 -15.56
CA VAL A 163 13.42 6.72 -14.56
C VAL A 163 14.05 7.13 -13.23
N ALA A 164 15.24 7.75 -13.25
CA ALA A 164 15.89 8.24 -12.04
C ALA A 164 15.00 9.30 -11.32
N ILE A 165 14.47 10.27 -12.05
CA ILE A 165 13.55 11.28 -11.49
C ILE A 165 12.31 10.59 -10.87
N ALA A 166 11.70 9.63 -11.55
CA ALA A 166 10.55 8.89 -11.03
C ALA A 166 10.88 8.15 -9.74
N VAL A 167 12.05 7.49 -9.67
CA VAL A 167 12.53 6.81 -8.47
C VAL A 167 12.76 7.81 -7.32
N PHE A 168 13.49 8.91 -7.59
CA PHE A 168 13.76 9.92 -6.57
C PHE A 168 12.48 10.60 -6.05
N LEU A 169 11.51 10.89 -6.92
CA LEU A 169 10.21 11.42 -6.49
C LEU A 169 9.48 10.45 -5.57
N ASN A 170 9.40 9.16 -5.94
CA ASN A 170 8.73 8.17 -5.12
C ASN A 170 9.46 7.93 -3.79
N LEU A 171 10.80 7.87 -3.78
CA LEU A 171 11.59 7.75 -2.55
C LEU A 171 11.43 8.99 -1.65
N GLY A 172 11.46 10.19 -2.23
CA GLY A 172 11.26 11.43 -1.49
C GLY A 172 9.88 11.49 -0.83
N PHE A 173 8.82 11.12 -1.56
CA PHE A 173 7.47 11.03 -0.98
C PHE A 173 7.33 9.88 0.03
N SER A 174 8.03 8.75 -0.16
CA SER A 174 8.03 7.65 0.82
C SER A 174 8.63 8.07 2.16
N ALA A 175 9.60 8.99 2.15
CA ALA A 175 10.24 9.50 3.35
C ALA A 175 9.37 10.48 4.16
N LEU A 176 8.27 10.99 3.56
CA LEU A 176 7.36 11.86 4.28
C LEU A 176 6.57 11.05 5.33
N PRO A 177 6.37 11.61 6.54
CA PRO A 177 5.52 10.98 7.56
C PRO A 177 4.10 10.73 7.05
N ASP A 178 3.51 9.62 7.46
CA ASP A 178 2.17 9.21 7.01
C ASP A 178 1.08 10.21 7.38
N ARG A 179 1.25 10.96 8.47
CA ARG A 179 0.34 12.05 8.90
C ARG A 179 0.11 13.14 7.85
N TYR A 180 1.04 13.32 6.88
CA TYR A 180 0.91 14.30 5.79
C TYR A 180 0.46 13.69 4.48
N THR A 181 0.57 12.37 4.34
CA THR A 181 0.38 11.67 3.07
C THR A 181 -0.80 10.72 3.08
N LYS A 182 -1.36 10.40 4.26
CA LYS A 182 -2.54 9.55 4.40
C LYS A 182 -3.70 10.35 4.99
N ILE A 183 -4.85 10.24 4.37
CA ILE A 183 -6.12 10.79 4.83
C ILE A 183 -7.05 9.63 5.13
N ASP A 184 -7.43 9.48 6.39
CA ASP A 184 -8.42 8.51 6.81
C ASP A 184 -9.81 8.94 6.36
N VAL A 185 -10.39 8.18 5.44
CA VAL A 185 -11.74 8.40 4.92
C VAL A 185 -12.74 7.36 5.41
N THR A 186 -12.30 6.48 6.34
CA THR A 186 -13.20 5.51 6.96
C THR A 186 -14.29 6.21 7.75
N SER A 187 -15.49 5.64 7.74
CA SER A 187 -16.65 6.20 8.47
C SER A 187 -16.42 6.23 9.99
N GLN A 188 -15.66 5.26 10.51
CA GLN A 188 -15.34 5.12 11.93
C GLN A 188 -14.01 5.78 12.33
N LYS A 189 -13.30 6.38 11.39
CA LYS A 189 -11.96 6.98 11.62
C LYS A 189 -10.95 5.98 12.22
N LEU A 190 -10.94 4.76 11.70
CA LEU A 190 -10.14 3.63 12.21
C LEU A 190 -8.63 3.93 12.29
N TYR A 191 -8.12 4.82 11.45
CA TYR A 191 -6.71 5.18 11.37
C TYR A 191 -6.38 6.54 11.98
N THR A 192 -7.37 7.20 12.61
CA THR A 192 -7.20 8.54 13.18
C THR A 192 -7.31 8.48 14.69
N LEU A 193 -6.21 8.68 15.39
CA LEU A 193 -6.18 8.73 16.85
C LEU A 193 -7.01 9.91 17.39
N THR A 194 -7.71 9.68 18.50
CA THR A 194 -8.49 10.72 19.17
C THR A 194 -7.60 11.86 19.72
N GLN A 195 -8.18 12.99 19.98
CA GLN A 195 -7.42 14.12 20.55
C GLN A 195 -6.93 13.82 21.96
N THR A 196 -7.67 13.01 22.71
CA THR A 196 -7.29 12.56 24.06
C THR A 196 -6.02 11.71 24.00
N THR A 197 -5.99 10.71 23.15
CA THR A 197 -4.81 9.86 22.91
C THR A 197 -3.62 10.66 22.40
N LYS A 198 -3.83 11.56 21.44
CA LYS A 198 -2.76 12.46 20.96
C LYS A 198 -2.14 13.28 22.08
N ASN A 199 -2.96 13.83 22.97
CA ASN A 199 -2.47 14.60 24.11
C ASN A 199 -1.73 13.74 25.11
N LEU A 200 -2.23 12.51 25.40
CA LEU A 200 -1.62 11.56 26.32
C LEU A 200 -0.24 11.14 25.79
N VAL A 201 -0.18 10.72 24.54
CA VAL A 201 1.05 10.22 23.91
C VAL A 201 2.13 11.29 23.78
N LYS A 202 1.74 12.53 23.44
CA LYS A 202 2.68 13.67 23.37
C LYS A 202 3.25 14.09 24.72
N ASN A 203 2.53 13.83 25.80
CA ASN A 203 2.95 14.20 27.14
C ASN A 203 3.57 13.04 27.91
N LEU A 204 3.89 11.91 27.23
CA LEU A 204 4.63 10.82 27.83
C LEU A 204 5.98 11.30 28.33
N SER A 205 6.28 11.00 29.58
CA SER A 205 7.57 11.31 30.24
C SER A 205 8.45 10.08 30.42
N GLU A 206 7.91 8.89 30.17
CA GLU A 206 8.60 7.61 30.31
C GLU A 206 8.68 6.89 28.95
N ASP A 207 9.77 6.14 28.75
CA ASP A 207 9.90 5.30 27.56
C ASP A 207 8.96 4.10 27.67
N VAL A 208 8.21 3.86 26.60
CA VAL A 208 7.28 2.74 26.46
C VAL A 208 7.69 1.92 25.25
N THR A 209 7.89 0.62 25.44
CA THR A 209 8.15 -0.32 24.34
C THR A 209 6.91 -1.14 24.08
N ILE A 210 6.45 -1.16 22.84
CA ILE A 210 5.34 -1.99 22.38
C ILE A 210 5.93 -3.15 21.58
N TYR A 211 5.91 -4.35 22.16
CA TYR A 211 6.28 -5.56 21.44
C TYR A 211 5.05 -6.11 20.72
N VAL A 212 5.15 -6.26 19.41
CA VAL A 212 4.10 -6.85 18.58
C VAL A 212 4.48 -8.28 18.24
N ILE A 213 3.66 -9.24 18.62
CA ILE A 213 3.93 -10.67 18.44
C ILE A 213 3.46 -11.08 17.06
N ASN A 214 4.34 -10.96 16.06
CA ASN A 214 3.99 -11.37 14.72
C ASN A 214 5.23 -11.57 13.82
N SER A 215 5.04 -12.31 12.70
CA SER A 215 6.00 -12.36 11.60
C SER A 215 5.63 -11.33 10.54
N GLU A 216 6.59 -10.89 9.71
CA GLU A 216 6.34 -9.93 8.62
C GLU A 216 5.23 -10.36 7.64
N SER A 217 4.98 -11.66 7.52
CA SER A 217 4.00 -12.23 6.59
C SER A 217 2.56 -12.31 7.11
N SER A 218 2.33 -12.07 8.41
CA SER A 218 1.01 -12.21 9.05
C SER A 218 0.59 -10.97 9.83
N GLN A 219 1.07 -9.80 9.38
CA GLN A 219 0.78 -8.53 10.01
C GLN A 219 -0.64 -8.05 9.70
N ASP A 220 -1.35 -7.63 10.74
CA ASP A 220 -2.59 -6.88 10.60
C ASP A 220 -2.27 -5.42 10.23
N GLU A 221 -2.64 -5.02 9.02
CA GLU A 221 -2.29 -3.68 8.49
C GLU A 221 -2.98 -2.56 9.25
N THR A 222 -4.22 -2.76 9.71
CA THR A 222 -4.97 -1.77 10.50
C THR A 222 -4.27 -1.50 11.82
N LEU A 223 -3.90 -2.58 12.52
CA LEU A 223 -3.16 -2.49 13.78
C LEU A 223 -1.79 -1.83 13.58
N GLN A 224 -1.06 -2.21 12.53
CA GLN A 224 0.22 -1.60 12.21
C GLN A 224 0.13 -0.10 11.95
N GLN A 225 -0.88 0.36 11.23
CA GLN A 225 -1.06 1.79 10.98
C GLN A 225 -1.35 2.54 12.28
N THR A 226 -2.19 1.97 13.16
CA THR A 226 -2.45 2.53 14.48
C THR A 226 -1.16 2.66 15.28
N LEU A 227 -0.37 1.58 15.38
CA LEU A 227 0.89 1.57 16.14
C LEU A 227 1.94 2.54 15.58
N LYS A 228 2.06 2.63 14.26
CA LYS A 228 2.94 3.62 13.61
C LYS A 228 2.50 5.04 13.95
N SER A 229 1.18 5.30 13.99
CA SER A 229 0.65 6.61 14.37
C SER A 229 1.00 6.99 15.81
N TYR A 230 1.03 6.01 16.73
CA TYR A 230 1.51 6.23 18.09
C TYR A 230 3.02 6.55 18.12
N ALA A 231 3.85 5.77 17.43
CA ALA A 231 5.30 5.97 17.38
C ALA A 231 5.69 7.31 16.72
N GLU A 232 4.90 7.79 15.73
CA GLU A 232 5.14 9.10 15.09
C GLU A 232 4.78 10.30 15.99
N LEU A 233 3.99 10.10 17.05
CA LEU A 233 3.57 11.16 17.96
C LEU A 233 4.56 11.42 19.10
N SER A 234 5.37 10.45 19.48
CA SER A 234 6.30 10.56 20.61
C SER A 234 7.55 9.70 20.41
N ASP A 235 8.71 10.30 20.59
CA ASP A 235 10.01 9.60 20.59
C ASP A 235 10.18 8.63 21.77
N HIS A 236 9.30 8.71 22.77
CA HIS A 236 9.26 7.79 23.92
C HIS A 236 8.60 6.45 23.56
N ILE A 237 7.97 6.30 22.40
CA ILE A 237 7.35 5.05 22.00
C ILE A 237 8.24 4.29 21.02
N LYS A 238 8.62 3.06 21.39
CA LYS A 238 9.38 2.14 20.54
C LYS A 238 8.53 0.95 20.13
N LEU A 239 8.47 0.67 18.83
CA LEU A 239 7.82 -0.54 18.30
C LEU A 239 8.88 -1.60 18.02
N VAL A 240 8.67 -2.79 18.57
CA VAL A 240 9.55 -3.95 18.40
C VAL A 240 8.71 -5.15 17.96
N TYR A 241 8.97 -5.66 16.77
CA TYR A 241 8.30 -6.86 16.27
C TYR A 241 9.04 -8.11 16.74
N LYS A 242 8.31 -9.07 17.27
CA LYS A 242 8.83 -10.36 17.76
C LYS A 242 8.14 -11.50 17.03
N ASP A 243 8.88 -12.14 16.14
CA ASP A 243 8.41 -13.33 15.44
C ASP A 243 8.36 -14.51 16.43
N PRO A 244 7.17 -15.12 16.65
CA PRO A 244 7.02 -16.24 17.58
C PRO A 244 7.77 -17.50 17.11
N VAL A 245 8.12 -17.60 15.81
CA VAL A 245 8.94 -18.71 15.30
C VAL A 245 10.40 -18.52 15.64
N VAL A 246 10.88 -17.28 15.60
CA VAL A 246 12.29 -16.94 15.89
C VAL A 246 12.54 -16.81 17.39
N SER A 247 11.56 -16.33 18.13
CA SER A 247 11.64 -16.06 19.57
C SER A 247 10.45 -16.68 20.32
N PRO A 248 10.31 -18.01 20.36
CA PRO A 248 9.13 -18.70 20.87
C PRO A 248 8.92 -18.54 22.37
N ASP A 249 9.96 -18.21 23.11
CA ASP A 249 9.93 -18.08 24.56
C ASP A 249 9.81 -16.62 25.05
N PHE A 250 9.88 -15.65 24.17
CA PHE A 250 9.91 -14.22 24.52
C PHE A 250 8.70 -13.80 25.39
N TYR A 251 7.50 -14.28 25.03
CA TYR A 251 6.27 -13.88 25.73
C TYR A 251 6.09 -14.55 27.10
N LYS A 252 6.85 -15.62 27.41
CA LYS A 252 6.70 -16.39 28.67
C LYS A 252 7.05 -15.57 29.91
N ASP A 253 7.86 -14.52 29.75
CA ASP A 253 8.16 -13.59 30.84
C ASP A 253 6.97 -12.69 31.22
N TYR A 254 5.94 -12.64 30.34
CA TYR A 254 4.78 -11.75 30.49
C TYR A 254 3.45 -12.50 30.60
N THR A 255 3.30 -13.67 29.95
CA THR A 255 2.06 -14.44 29.92
C THR A 255 2.32 -15.90 29.54
N ASP A 256 1.43 -16.80 29.95
CA ASP A 256 1.50 -18.24 29.61
C ASP A 256 1.18 -18.53 28.14
N SER A 257 0.36 -17.69 27.50
CA SER A 257 -0.01 -17.86 26.09
C SER A 257 -0.30 -16.51 25.43
N ILE A 258 0.02 -16.41 24.16
CA ILE A 258 -0.24 -15.20 23.37
C ILE A 258 -0.57 -15.58 21.91
N SER A 259 -1.55 -14.90 21.33
CA SER A 259 -1.88 -15.07 19.91
C SER A 259 -1.06 -14.14 19.01
N VAL A 260 -0.95 -14.49 17.74
CA VAL A 260 -0.33 -13.63 16.72
C VAL A 260 -1.09 -12.31 16.64
N ASN A 261 -0.39 -11.21 16.35
CA ASN A 261 -0.87 -9.83 16.37
C ASN A 261 -1.26 -9.28 17.76
N SER A 262 -1.05 -10.04 18.83
CA SER A 262 -1.15 -9.49 20.17
C SER A 262 0.04 -8.60 20.52
N MET A 263 -0.12 -7.77 21.53
CA MET A 263 0.89 -6.79 21.93
C MET A 263 1.25 -6.92 23.41
N ILE A 264 2.49 -6.61 23.73
CA ILE A 264 2.95 -6.40 25.10
C ILE A 264 3.46 -4.97 25.21
N VAL A 265 2.80 -4.18 26.01
CA VAL A 265 3.16 -2.78 26.27
C VAL A 265 3.96 -2.73 27.57
N GLU A 266 5.21 -2.32 27.52
CA GLU A 266 6.12 -2.32 28.66
C GLU A 266 6.68 -0.91 28.91
N SER A 267 6.65 -0.51 30.18
CA SER A 267 7.36 0.67 30.69
C SER A 267 8.35 0.25 31.78
N ALA A 268 9.15 1.18 32.29
CA ALA A 268 10.13 0.90 33.34
C ALA A 268 9.53 0.29 34.63
N GLN A 269 8.22 0.47 34.87
CA GLN A 269 7.57 0.08 36.13
C GLN A 269 6.54 -1.05 35.99
N ARG A 270 5.97 -1.23 34.77
CA ARG A 270 4.85 -2.17 34.58
C ARG A 270 4.75 -2.59 33.10
N PHE A 271 4.06 -3.71 32.89
CA PHE A 271 3.66 -4.14 31.55
C PHE A 271 2.16 -4.47 31.50
N LYS A 272 1.60 -4.46 30.28
CA LYS A 272 0.23 -4.91 30.00
C LYS A 272 0.25 -5.76 28.74
N VAL A 273 -0.38 -6.94 28.81
CA VAL A 273 -0.59 -7.80 27.64
C VAL A 273 -1.94 -7.49 27.03
N ILE A 274 -1.97 -7.19 25.74
CA ILE A 274 -3.17 -6.93 24.96
C ILE A 274 -3.32 -8.05 23.95
N ASN A 275 -4.30 -8.91 24.16
CA ASN A 275 -4.60 -9.99 23.23
C ASN A 275 -5.29 -9.47 21.98
N TYR A 276 -4.95 -10.04 20.82
CA TYR A 276 -5.53 -9.66 19.53
C TYR A 276 -7.07 -9.72 19.54
N ASN A 277 -7.65 -10.71 20.19
CA ASN A 277 -9.10 -10.85 20.30
C ASN A 277 -9.79 -9.72 21.07
N ASN A 278 -9.05 -8.93 21.85
CA ASN A 278 -9.60 -7.77 22.57
C ASN A 278 -9.53 -6.48 21.74
N ILE A 279 -8.88 -6.53 20.57
CA ILE A 279 -8.71 -5.39 19.67
C ILE A 279 -9.90 -5.26 18.73
N TYR A 280 -10.51 -6.39 18.36
CA TYR A 280 -11.66 -6.45 17.48
C TYR A 280 -12.91 -6.91 18.22
N GLU A 281 -14.00 -6.20 18.01
CA GLU A 281 -15.32 -6.61 18.43
C GLU A 281 -16.00 -7.37 17.29
N TYR A 282 -16.65 -8.49 17.61
CA TYR A 282 -17.31 -9.34 16.62
C TYR A 282 -18.79 -9.43 16.93
N ASP A 283 -19.63 -9.16 15.91
CA ASP A 283 -21.04 -9.51 15.91
C ASP A 283 -21.24 -10.91 15.34
N TYR A 284 -21.95 -11.76 16.10
CA TYR A 284 -22.26 -13.12 15.70
C TYR A 284 -23.71 -13.24 15.23
N ASP A 285 -23.87 -13.55 13.95
CA ASP A 285 -25.18 -13.92 13.40
C ASP A 285 -25.42 -15.42 13.58
N TYR A 286 -26.17 -15.77 14.62
CA TYR A 286 -26.50 -17.15 14.94
C TYR A 286 -27.43 -17.81 13.93
N SER A 287 -28.10 -17.03 13.06
CA SER A 287 -29.02 -17.58 12.04
C SER A 287 -28.24 -18.12 10.83
N ASN A 288 -27.12 -17.53 10.50
CA ASN A 288 -26.27 -17.89 9.36
C ASN A 288 -24.91 -18.48 9.76
N TYR A 289 -24.67 -18.68 11.06
CA TYR A 289 -23.38 -19.13 11.62
C TYR A 289 -22.18 -18.30 11.10
N SER A 290 -22.38 -16.99 10.94
CA SER A 290 -21.35 -16.07 10.47
C SER A 290 -20.97 -15.07 11.56
N SER A 291 -19.72 -14.61 11.55
CA SER A 291 -19.27 -13.50 12.37
C SER A 291 -18.75 -12.37 11.47
N SER A 292 -19.07 -11.15 11.85
CA SER A 292 -18.55 -9.94 11.22
C SER A 292 -17.88 -9.05 12.25
N VAL A 293 -16.82 -8.35 11.85
CA VAL A 293 -16.20 -7.35 12.71
C VAL A 293 -17.15 -6.17 12.87
N SER A 294 -17.54 -5.87 14.11
CA SER A 294 -18.44 -4.78 14.45
C SER A 294 -17.71 -3.56 15.03
N GLY A 295 -16.49 -3.73 15.55
CA GLY A 295 -15.70 -2.66 16.14
C GLY A 295 -14.20 -2.93 16.13
N TYR A 296 -13.42 -1.86 16.28
CA TYR A 296 -11.96 -1.88 16.41
C TYR A 296 -11.53 -0.93 17.53
N ASP A 297 -10.94 -1.48 18.59
CA ASP A 297 -10.62 -0.76 19.84
C ASP A 297 -9.13 -0.84 20.23
N ALA A 298 -8.23 -0.90 19.26
CA ALA A 298 -6.79 -0.88 19.56
C ALA A 298 -6.37 0.38 20.32
N GLU A 299 -6.98 1.52 19.99
CA GLU A 299 -6.72 2.79 20.67
C GLU A 299 -7.12 2.74 22.16
N GLY A 300 -8.31 2.24 22.49
CA GLY A 300 -8.79 2.12 23.87
C GLY A 300 -7.99 1.10 24.69
N GLN A 301 -7.48 0.04 24.05
CA GLN A 301 -6.64 -0.95 24.72
C GLN A 301 -5.23 -0.42 25.03
N LEU A 302 -4.69 0.48 24.20
CA LEU A 302 -3.37 1.08 24.36
C LEU A 302 -3.35 2.29 25.30
N THR A 303 -4.49 2.99 25.46
CA THR A 303 -4.63 4.22 26.25
C THR A 303 -5.05 3.92 27.69
#